data_00df5748a41d4f91c2c34a820ffb6039
#
_entry.id   00df5748a41d4f91c2c34a820ffb6039
#
_cell.length_a   1.000
_cell.length_b   1.000
_cell.length_c   1.000
_cell.angle_alpha   90.00
_cell.angle_beta   90.00
_cell.angle_gamma   90.00
#
_symmetry.space_group_name_H-M   'P 1'
#
loop_
_entity.id
_entity.type
_entity.pdbx_description
1 polymer ?
#
loop_
_entity_poly.entity_id
_entity_poly.type
_entity_poly.pdbx_seq_one_letter_code
_entity_poly.pdbx_strand_id
1 'polypeptide(L)'
;MKTMKTKPSTARILSIAGVASAMAVVSTAIARPPFTEEELAVQKDALYESVQKGYDLWHGSKSSMTSNGLACGNCHPDTAASNPQTFPKYMTMYGKVVPWQEMANWCIENPQLGERLDLGGEDMTAMMAYAMYLHRGKPIQPGLATEQTVPVVVEYGTGFRRDPTGLGVDTRHYEP
;
A
#
# COMPACT_ATOMS: atom_id res chain seq x y z
N MET A 1 -70.83 46.03 -41.85
CA MET A 1 -69.96 45.32 -40.85
C MET A 1 -70.64 44.04 -40.50
N LYS A 2 -70.12 42.89 -40.98
CA LYS A 2 -70.67 41.56 -40.70
C LYS A 2 -69.65 40.85 -39.71
N THR A 3 -70.07 40.58 -38.50
CA THR A 3 -69.31 39.83 -37.54
C THR A 3 -69.49 38.33 -37.83
N MET A 4 -68.39 37.68 -38.20
CA MET A 4 -68.35 36.21 -38.31
C MET A 4 -68.10 35.62 -36.92
N LYS A 5 -69.04 34.78 -36.42
CA LYS A 5 -68.90 33.96 -35.24
C LYS A 5 -68.18 32.68 -35.65
N THR A 6 -66.99 32.44 -35.06
CA THR A 6 -66.28 31.19 -35.18
C THR A 6 -66.69 30.26 -34.03
N LYS A 7 -67.08 29.04 -34.36
CA LYS A 7 -67.43 27.96 -33.43
C LYS A 7 -66.12 27.38 -32.83
N PRO A 8 -66.02 27.05 -31.57
CA PRO A 8 -64.91 26.30 -31.03
C PRO A 8 -65.01 24.81 -31.38
N SER A 9 -63.96 24.30 -31.96
CA SER A 9 -63.76 22.88 -32.24
C SER A 9 -63.28 22.19 -30.98
N THR A 10 -64.10 21.24 -30.46
CA THR A 10 -63.72 20.37 -29.37
C THR A 10 -62.77 19.26 -29.84
N ALA A 11 -61.47 19.47 -29.70
CA ALA A 11 -60.50 18.41 -29.88
C ALA A 11 -60.50 17.50 -28.65
N ARG A 12 -60.93 16.26 -28.83
CA ARG A 12 -60.80 15.20 -27.81
C ARG A 12 -59.35 14.78 -27.75
N ILE A 13 -58.72 15.11 -26.61
CA ILE A 13 -57.38 14.60 -26.30
C ILE A 13 -57.59 13.18 -25.74
N LEU A 14 -57.20 12.17 -26.53
CA LEU A 14 -57.04 10.82 -26.06
C LEU A 14 -55.75 10.77 -25.22
N SER A 15 -55.86 10.72 -23.93
CA SER A 15 -54.74 10.43 -23.06
C SER A 15 -54.43 8.95 -23.12
N ILE A 16 -53.38 8.59 -23.84
CA ILE A 16 -52.78 7.26 -23.76
C ILE A 16 -51.82 7.26 -22.53
N ALA A 17 -52.34 6.74 -21.44
CA ALA A 17 -51.55 6.44 -20.26
C ALA A 17 -50.69 5.20 -20.56
N GLY A 18 -49.48 5.43 -21.10
CA GLY A 18 -48.47 4.39 -21.23
C GLY A 18 -47.84 4.09 -19.87
N VAL A 19 -48.24 2.94 -19.31
CA VAL A 19 -47.57 2.38 -18.12
C VAL A 19 -46.18 1.88 -18.58
N ALA A 20 -45.18 2.71 -18.42
CA ALA A 20 -43.79 2.28 -18.53
C ALA A 20 -43.41 1.49 -17.29
N SER A 21 -43.58 0.17 -17.33
CA SER A 21 -42.98 -0.73 -16.32
C SER A 21 -41.48 -0.67 -16.51
N ALA A 22 -40.81 0.18 -15.74
CA ALA A 22 -39.38 0.14 -15.57
C ALA A 22 -39.01 -1.14 -14.82
N MET A 23 -38.67 -2.19 -15.55
CA MET A 23 -37.97 -3.34 -14.95
C MET A 23 -36.61 -2.85 -14.48
N ALA A 24 -36.52 -2.53 -13.18
CA ALA A 24 -35.24 -2.37 -12.50
C ALA A 24 -34.56 -3.73 -12.51
N VAL A 25 -33.63 -3.94 -13.44
CA VAL A 25 -32.69 -5.06 -13.40
C VAL A 25 -31.80 -4.78 -12.18
N VAL A 26 -32.17 -5.32 -11.04
CA VAL A 26 -31.28 -5.37 -9.88
C VAL A 26 -30.17 -6.35 -10.25
N SER A 27 -29.07 -5.82 -10.77
CA SER A 27 -27.83 -6.57 -10.89
C SER A 27 -27.41 -6.90 -9.47
N THR A 28 -27.79 -8.09 -8.98
CA THR A 28 -27.19 -8.66 -7.79
C THR A 28 -25.75 -8.93 -8.14
N ALA A 29 -24.85 -8.00 -7.81
CA ALA A 29 -23.45 -8.29 -7.75
C ALA A 29 -23.32 -9.51 -6.86
N ILE A 30 -22.94 -10.66 -7.46
CA ILE A 30 -22.68 -11.87 -6.70
C ILE A 30 -21.44 -11.57 -5.87
N ALA A 31 -21.63 -11.00 -4.69
CA ALA A 31 -20.55 -10.84 -3.73
C ALA A 31 -20.03 -12.24 -3.40
N ARG A 32 -18.70 -12.40 -3.46
CA ARG A 32 -18.07 -13.64 -3.01
C ARG A 32 -18.59 -13.94 -1.59
N PRO A 33 -18.97 -15.19 -1.28
CA PRO A 33 -19.33 -15.56 0.08
C PRO A 33 -18.16 -15.25 1.04
N PRO A 34 -18.41 -14.92 2.30
CA PRO A 34 -17.37 -14.76 3.31
C PRO A 34 -16.46 -16.00 3.35
N PHE A 35 -15.19 -15.79 3.65
CA PHE A 35 -14.26 -16.89 3.88
C PHE A 35 -14.69 -17.71 5.10
N THR A 36 -14.50 -19.01 5.04
CA THR A 36 -14.64 -19.90 6.20
C THR A 36 -13.51 -19.67 7.20
N GLU A 37 -13.67 -20.14 8.43
CA GLU A 37 -12.61 -20.04 9.45
C GLU A 37 -11.35 -20.81 9.03
N GLU A 38 -11.50 -21.97 8.36
CA GLU A 38 -10.39 -22.75 7.85
C GLU A 38 -9.65 -22.01 6.73
N GLU A 39 -10.37 -21.41 5.79
CA GLU A 39 -9.75 -20.58 4.74
C GLU A 39 -9.00 -19.38 5.33
N LEU A 40 -9.55 -18.73 6.36
CA LEU A 40 -8.89 -17.63 7.05
C LEU A 40 -7.65 -18.09 7.81
N ALA A 41 -7.69 -19.27 8.44
CA ALA A 41 -6.52 -19.85 9.12
C ALA A 41 -5.37 -20.09 8.12
N VAL A 42 -5.65 -20.72 6.98
CA VAL A 42 -4.65 -20.97 5.94
C VAL A 42 -4.04 -19.66 5.43
N GLN A 43 -4.86 -18.64 5.18
CA GLN A 43 -4.36 -17.33 4.73
C GLN A 43 -3.48 -16.65 5.78
N LYS A 44 -3.87 -16.76 7.05
CA LYS A 44 -3.12 -16.20 8.17
C LYS A 44 -1.77 -16.87 8.33
N ASP A 45 -1.74 -18.20 8.26
CA ASP A 45 -0.50 -18.98 8.39
C ASP A 45 0.46 -18.65 7.23
N ALA A 46 -0.03 -18.63 5.99
CA ALA A 46 0.77 -18.23 4.82
C ALA A 46 1.34 -16.81 4.95
N LEU A 47 0.55 -15.87 5.50
CA LEU A 47 1.04 -14.52 5.76
C LEU A 47 2.16 -14.54 6.81
N TYR A 48 1.99 -15.27 7.91
CA TYR A 48 2.99 -15.32 8.96
C TYR A 48 4.28 -16.02 8.52
N GLU A 49 4.19 -17.07 7.71
CA GLU A 49 5.36 -17.69 7.09
C GLU A 49 6.13 -16.67 6.23
N SER A 50 5.41 -15.89 5.45
CA SER A 50 6.02 -14.82 4.63
C SER A 50 6.66 -13.73 5.50
N VAL A 51 6.01 -13.32 6.60
CA VAL A 51 6.56 -12.35 7.56
C VAL A 51 7.81 -12.90 8.22
N GLN A 52 7.82 -14.17 8.63
CA GLN A 52 8.98 -14.81 9.25
C GLN A 52 10.15 -14.91 8.27
N LYS A 53 9.89 -15.32 7.03
CA LYS A 53 10.91 -15.31 5.98
C LYS A 53 11.47 -13.90 5.76
N GLY A 54 10.63 -12.89 5.76
CA GLY A 54 11.03 -11.49 5.63
C GLY A 54 11.90 -11.02 6.81
N TYR A 55 11.59 -11.45 8.02
CA TYR A 55 12.42 -11.22 9.19
C TYR A 55 13.82 -11.82 9.00
N ASP A 56 13.90 -13.08 8.59
CA ASP A 56 15.18 -13.77 8.38
C ASP A 56 16.03 -13.07 7.31
N LEU A 57 15.43 -12.70 6.18
CA LEU A 57 16.09 -11.94 5.12
C LEU A 57 16.57 -10.57 5.62
N TRP A 58 15.77 -9.88 6.42
CA TRP A 58 16.10 -8.58 7.00
C TRP A 58 17.33 -8.64 7.90
N HIS A 59 17.54 -9.78 8.55
CA HIS A 59 18.64 -10.03 9.46
C HIS A 59 19.82 -10.80 8.83
N GLY A 60 19.84 -10.93 7.50
CA GLY A 60 21.00 -11.40 6.75
C GLY A 60 21.06 -12.91 6.51
N SER A 61 19.92 -13.60 6.50
CA SER A 61 19.89 -15.05 6.22
C SER A 61 20.28 -15.42 4.79
N LYS A 62 20.22 -14.46 3.85
CA LYS A 62 20.56 -14.69 2.43
C LYS A 62 21.87 -14.04 2.03
N SER A 63 22.87 -14.86 1.82
CA SER A 63 24.24 -14.39 1.53
C SER A 63 24.39 -13.58 0.23
N SER A 64 23.52 -13.79 -0.78
CA SER A 64 23.58 -13.02 -2.02
C SER A 64 23.14 -11.55 -1.84
N MET A 65 22.45 -11.22 -0.76
CA MET A 65 22.03 -9.85 -0.47
C MET A 65 23.14 -8.98 0.11
N THR A 66 24.31 -9.57 0.39
CA THR A 66 25.43 -8.83 0.97
C THR A 66 26.77 -9.48 0.59
N SER A 67 27.77 -8.66 0.31
CA SER A 67 29.16 -9.13 0.18
C SER A 67 30.05 -8.63 1.31
N ASN A 68 29.56 -7.72 2.13
CA ASN A 68 30.32 -7.10 3.22
C ASN A 68 29.78 -7.44 4.63
N GLY A 69 28.80 -8.36 4.71
CA GLY A 69 28.21 -8.80 5.97
C GLY A 69 27.15 -7.86 6.55
N LEU A 70 26.83 -6.74 5.90
CA LEU A 70 25.74 -5.87 6.35
C LEU A 70 24.39 -6.48 5.98
N ALA A 71 23.44 -6.34 6.88
CA ALA A 71 22.04 -6.66 6.65
C ALA A 71 21.16 -5.42 6.83
N CYS A 72 19.92 -5.47 6.37
CA CYS A 72 18.97 -4.36 6.52
C CYS A 72 18.80 -3.96 7.99
N GLY A 73 18.75 -4.94 8.88
CA GLY A 73 18.61 -4.74 10.32
C GLY A 73 19.77 -4.01 11.00
N ASN A 74 20.95 -3.95 10.38
CA ASN A 74 22.07 -3.20 10.95
C ASN A 74 21.82 -1.67 10.89
N CYS A 75 21.13 -1.20 9.87
CA CYS A 75 20.78 0.21 9.71
C CYS A 75 19.33 0.50 10.13
N HIS A 76 18.44 -0.47 9.99
CA HIS A 76 17.01 -0.36 10.27
C HIS A 76 16.55 -1.49 11.20
N PRO A 77 16.92 -1.48 12.48
CA PRO A 77 16.43 -2.49 13.43
C PRO A 77 14.91 -2.59 13.39
N ASP A 78 14.39 -3.80 13.25
CA ASP A 78 12.95 -4.06 13.18
C ASP A 78 12.21 -3.10 12.21
N THR A 79 12.82 -2.87 11.05
CA THR A 79 12.32 -1.97 10.00
C THR A 79 12.20 -0.48 10.39
N ALA A 80 12.75 -0.08 11.54
CA ALA A 80 12.75 1.31 11.99
C ALA A 80 13.25 2.27 10.90
N ALA A 81 12.58 3.40 10.74
CA ALA A 81 12.89 4.43 9.76
C ALA A 81 12.83 3.99 8.27
N SER A 82 12.43 2.76 7.96
CA SER A 82 12.24 2.31 6.58
C SER A 82 10.95 2.86 5.94
N ASN A 83 9.99 3.21 6.77
CA ASN A 83 8.74 3.90 6.43
C ASN A 83 8.02 3.37 5.18
N PRO A 84 7.73 2.06 5.08
CA PRO A 84 7.11 1.49 3.87
C PRO A 84 5.75 2.10 3.56
N GLN A 85 5.01 2.59 4.56
CA GLN A 85 3.71 3.24 4.40
C GLN A 85 3.79 4.58 3.65
N THR A 86 4.98 5.16 3.49
CA THR A 86 5.19 6.42 2.77
C THR A 86 5.47 6.23 1.27
N PHE A 87 5.55 5.01 0.81
CA PHE A 87 5.77 4.69 -0.59
C PHE A 87 4.44 4.47 -1.35
N PRO A 88 4.42 4.70 -2.68
CA PRO A 88 5.55 5.18 -3.49
C PRO A 88 5.87 6.64 -3.18
N LYS A 89 7.15 7.00 -3.27
CA LYS A 89 7.60 8.40 -3.07
C LYS A 89 8.74 8.78 -4.00
N TYR A 90 8.95 10.09 -4.16
CA TYR A 90 10.08 10.60 -4.91
C TYR A 90 11.36 10.35 -4.13
N MET A 91 12.34 9.72 -4.76
CA MET A 91 13.66 9.47 -4.19
C MET A 91 14.72 10.22 -5.00
N THR A 92 15.45 11.12 -4.37
CA THR A 92 16.43 11.99 -5.02
C THR A 92 17.55 11.20 -5.72
N MET A 93 17.96 10.06 -5.14
CA MET A 93 18.97 9.18 -5.74
C MET A 93 18.53 8.56 -7.07
N TYR A 94 17.21 8.44 -7.30
CA TYR A 94 16.66 7.94 -8.55
C TYR A 94 16.16 9.05 -9.48
N GLY A 95 15.94 10.25 -8.96
CA GLY A 95 15.32 11.36 -9.69
C GLY A 95 13.87 11.10 -10.12
N LYS A 96 13.18 10.16 -9.48
CA LYS A 96 11.82 9.75 -9.82
C LYS A 96 11.06 9.16 -8.62
N VAL A 97 9.74 9.00 -8.80
CA VAL A 97 8.91 8.26 -7.85
C VAL A 97 9.18 6.76 -8.02
N VAL A 98 9.44 6.08 -6.91
CA VAL A 98 9.72 4.64 -6.87
C VAL A 98 8.89 3.94 -5.78
N PRO A 99 8.58 2.65 -5.95
CA PRO A 99 8.00 1.83 -4.89
C PRO A 99 9.06 1.48 -3.83
N TRP A 100 8.59 1.01 -2.67
CA TRP A 100 9.47 0.63 -1.56
C TRP A 100 10.49 -0.45 -1.94
N GLN A 101 10.11 -1.40 -2.76
CA GLN A 101 10.98 -2.50 -3.21
C GLN A 101 12.22 -2.01 -3.97
N GLU A 102 12.06 -0.96 -4.76
CA GLU A 102 13.21 -0.34 -5.45
C GLU A 102 14.16 0.30 -4.45
N MET A 103 13.64 0.94 -3.41
CA MET A 103 14.50 1.48 -2.35
C MET A 103 15.20 0.38 -1.55
N ALA A 104 14.51 -0.72 -1.26
CA ALA A 104 15.11 -1.89 -0.63
C ALA A 104 16.25 -2.47 -1.48
N ASN A 105 16.04 -2.62 -2.78
CA ASN A 105 17.08 -3.07 -3.71
C ASN A 105 18.26 -2.10 -3.79
N TRP A 106 18.01 -0.79 -3.74
CA TRP A 106 19.11 0.17 -3.69
C TRP A 106 20.00 -0.05 -2.46
N CYS A 107 19.42 -0.34 -1.32
CA CYS A 107 20.17 -0.65 -0.10
C CYS A 107 20.95 -1.96 -0.22
N ILE A 108 20.38 -2.97 -0.88
CA ILE A 108 21.07 -4.23 -1.15
C ILE A 108 22.28 -4.00 -2.07
N GLU A 109 22.10 -3.25 -3.16
CA GLU A 109 23.17 -3.02 -4.15
C GLU A 109 24.27 -2.09 -3.64
N ASN A 110 23.93 -1.04 -2.90
CA ASN A 110 24.90 -0.01 -2.55
C ASN A 110 25.52 -0.21 -1.16
N PRO A 111 24.80 -0.06 -0.02
CA PRO A 111 25.46 -0.23 1.27
C PRO A 111 25.80 -1.69 1.59
N GLN A 112 25.06 -2.68 1.10
CA GLN A 112 25.34 -4.08 1.36
C GLN A 112 26.22 -4.74 0.28
N LEU A 113 26.40 -4.10 -0.89
CA LEU A 113 27.18 -4.61 -2.03
C LEU A 113 26.72 -6.01 -2.48
N GLY A 114 25.43 -6.26 -2.41
CA GLY A 114 24.82 -7.54 -2.76
C GLY A 114 24.09 -7.51 -4.09
N GLU A 115 23.45 -8.62 -4.38
CA GLU A 115 22.62 -8.79 -5.58
C GLU A 115 21.16 -8.40 -5.30
N ARG A 116 20.62 -7.54 -6.16
CA ARG A 116 19.22 -7.12 -6.04
C ARG A 116 18.25 -8.31 -6.15
N LEU A 117 17.15 -8.21 -5.46
CA LEU A 117 16.05 -9.15 -5.53
C LEU A 117 15.13 -8.84 -6.70
N ASP A 118 14.51 -9.88 -7.27
CA ASP A 118 13.39 -9.69 -8.19
C ASP A 118 12.23 -8.98 -7.48
N LEU A 119 11.72 -7.89 -8.07
CA LEU A 119 10.66 -7.06 -7.48
C LEU A 119 9.36 -7.83 -7.23
N GLY A 120 9.04 -8.79 -8.10
CA GLY A 120 7.87 -9.67 -7.96
C GLY A 120 8.18 -11.01 -7.30
N GLY A 121 9.44 -11.23 -6.92
CA GLY A 121 9.90 -12.48 -6.35
C GLY A 121 9.44 -12.72 -4.92
N GLU A 122 9.53 -13.98 -4.51
CA GLU A 122 9.11 -14.43 -3.17
C GLU A 122 9.89 -13.73 -2.06
N ASP A 123 11.21 -13.56 -2.21
CA ASP A 123 12.05 -12.91 -1.20
C ASP A 123 11.69 -11.43 -1.01
N MET A 124 11.46 -10.70 -2.10
CA MET A 124 11.03 -9.31 -2.00
C MET A 124 9.61 -9.20 -1.42
N THR A 125 8.74 -10.13 -1.77
CA THR A 125 7.40 -10.22 -1.18
C THR A 125 7.47 -10.48 0.32
N ALA A 126 8.34 -11.37 0.76
CA ALA A 126 8.56 -11.66 2.18
C ALA A 126 9.13 -10.44 2.94
N MET A 127 10.11 -9.74 2.37
CA MET A 127 10.63 -8.50 2.95
C MET A 127 9.57 -7.42 3.07
N MET A 128 8.70 -7.27 2.06
CA MET A 128 7.56 -6.38 2.15
C MET A 128 6.56 -6.82 3.22
N ALA A 129 6.26 -8.12 3.29
CA ALA A 129 5.34 -8.66 4.29
C ALA A 129 5.83 -8.32 5.70
N TYR A 130 7.11 -8.53 6.00
CA TYR A 130 7.72 -8.19 7.27
C TYR A 130 7.65 -6.67 7.55
N ALA A 131 8.13 -5.85 6.62
CA ALA A 131 8.14 -4.41 6.79
C ALA A 131 6.73 -3.83 6.98
N MET A 132 5.77 -4.24 6.16
CA MET A 132 4.38 -3.78 6.26
C MET A 132 3.68 -4.32 7.50
N TYR A 133 3.98 -5.55 7.92
CA TYR A 133 3.42 -6.12 9.14
C TYR A 133 3.79 -5.30 10.37
N LEU A 134 5.05 -4.89 10.49
CA LEU A 134 5.51 -4.04 11.58
C LEU A 134 4.96 -2.59 11.51
N HIS A 135 4.55 -2.15 10.32
CA HIS A 135 3.96 -0.82 10.12
C HIS A 135 2.42 -0.83 10.01
N ARG A 136 1.77 -1.97 10.32
CA ARG A 136 0.32 -2.05 10.29
C ARG A 136 -0.31 -1.01 11.23
N GLY A 137 -1.43 -0.45 10.80
CA GLY A 137 -2.12 0.61 11.55
C GLY A 137 -1.56 2.03 11.33
N LYS A 138 -0.44 2.19 10.63
CA LYS A 138 0.01 3.50 10.17
C LYS A 138 -0.77 3.92 8.92
N PRO A 139 -1.15 5.19 8.79
CA PRO A 139 -1.80 5.67 7.59
C PRO A 139 -0.85 5.57 6.38
N ILE A 140 -1.40 5.21 5.23
CA ILE A 140 -0.65 5.26 3.97
C ILE A 140 -0.50 6.74 3.59
N GLN A 141 0.73 7.21 3.48
CA GLN A 141 1.06 8.61 3.18
C GLN A 141 2.18 8.69 2.14
N PRO A 142 1.89 8.52 0.85
CA PRO A 142 2.89 8.73 -0.20
C PRO A 142 3.49 10.13 -0.11
N GLY A 143 4.81 10.23 -0.15
CA GLY A 143 5.45 11.49 0.17
C GLY A 143 6.67 11.85 -0.65
N LEU A 144 7.29 12.95 -0.24
CA LEU A 144 8.52 13.47 -0.79
C LEU A 144 9.72 13.06 0.07
N ALA A 145 10.83 12.70 -0.56
CA ALA A 145 12.04 12.28 0.14
C ALA A 145 12.59 13.37 1.09
N THR A 146 12.46 14.62 0.71
CA THR A 146 13.01 15.76 1.44
C THR A 146 12.40 15.95 2.83
N GLU A 147 11.15 15.57 3.01
CA GLU A 147 10.43 15.76 4.28
C GLU A 147 10.60 14.57 5.23
N GLN A 148 10.97 13.42 4.68
CA GLN A 148 10.92 12.15 5.42
C GLN A 148 12.30 11.57 5.73
N THR A 149 13.29 11.87 4.90
CA THR A 149 14.61 11.24 5.03
C THR A 149 15.63 12.10 5.75
N VAL A 150 15.58 13.42 5.58
CA VAL A 150 16.57 14.31 6.18
C VAL A 150 16.53 14.31 7.71
N PRO A 151 15.37 14.44 8.37
CA PRO A 151 15.32 14.38 9.82
C PRO A 151 15.76 13.02 10.38
N VAL A 152 15.39 11.94 9.73
CA VAL A 152 15.77 10.58 10.13
C VAL A 152 17.29 10.39 10.04
N VAL A 153 17.92 10.84 8.97
CA VAL A 153 19.38 10.76 8.80
C VAL A 153 20.11 11.59 9.84
N VAL A 154 19.60 12.76 10.19
CA VAL A 154 20.20 13.61 11.25
C VAL A 154 20.08 12.94 12.61
N GLU A 155 18.97 12.31 12.91
CA GLU A 155 18.74 11.62 14.18
C GLU A 155 19.53 10.30 14.31
N TYR A 156 19.96 9.69 13.22
CA TYR A 156 20.82 8.51 13.26
C TYR A 156 22.10 8.74 14.07
N GLY A 157 22.63 9.93 14.05
CA GLY A 157 23.81 10.30 14.83
C GLY A 157 23.55 10.62 16.29
N THR A 158 22.32 10.93 16.68
CA THR A 158 22.01 11.51 17.99
C THR A 158 20.98 10.71 18.80
N GLY A 159 20.27 9.79 18.21
CA GLY A 159 19.21 9.07 18.89
C GLY A 159 18.29 8.30 17.95
N PHE A 160 18.89 7.49 17.16
CA PHE A 160 18.26 6.60 16.18
C PHE A 160 16.91 5.98 16.59
N ARG A 161 16.68 5.80 17.88
CA ARG A 161 15.44 5.20 18.41
C ARG A 161 14.29 6.17 18.53
N ARG A 162 14.51 7.44 18.24
CA ARG A 162 13.44 8.44 18.29
C ARG A 162 13.32 9.07 16.92
N ASP A 163 12.19 8.85 16.32
CA ASP A 163 11.81 9.67 15.19
C ASP A 163 11.09 10.91 15.73
N PRO A 164 11.77 12.05 15.83
CA PRO A 164 11.19 13.27 16.38
C PRO A 164 10.12 13.88 15.47
N THR A 165 10.07 13.42 14.22
CA THR A 165 9.09 13.93 13.24
C THR A 165 7.79 13.13 13.26
N GLY A 166 7.77 11.96 13.92
CA GLY A 166 6.65 11.03 13.87
C GLY A 166 6.43 10.37 12.51
N LEU A 167 7.37 10.57 11.57
CA LEU A 167 7.34 9.96 10.22
C LEU A 167 8.03 8.59 10.20
N GLY A 168 8.86 8.33 11.18
CA GLY A 168 9.51 7.06 11.38
C GLY A 168 8.66 6.09 12.16
N VAL A 169 9.25 4.94 12.36
CA VAL A 169 8.66 3.87 13.13
C VAL A 169 9.22 3.90 14.52
N ASP A 170 8.38 4.15 15.47
CA ASP A 170 8.68 3.82 16.86
C ASP A 170 8.44 2.32 17.03
N THR A 171 9.52 1.55 16.97
CA THR A 171 9.45 0.09 17.10
C THR A 171 8.84 -0.39 18.42
N ARG A 172 8.77 0.46 19.43
CA ARG A 172 8.11 0.15 20.71
C ARG A 172 6.60 -0.07 20.60
N HIS A 173 6.00 0.36 19.50
CA HIS A 173 4.58 0.17 19.22
C HIS A 173 4.26 -1.06 18.37
N TYR A 174 5.28 -1.85 18.03
CA TYR A 174 5.17 -3.02 17.16
C TYR A 174 5.53 -4.31 17.88
N GLU A 175 5.31 -4.36 19.18
CA GLU A 175 5.34 -5.65 19.88
C GLU A 175 4.26 -6.56 19.28
N PRO A 176 4.62 -7.82 18.92
CA PRO A 176 3.74 -8.78 18.27
C PRO A 176 2.56 -9.19 19.15
#